data_c390e40136a31a3295aa63e76a9d867a
#
_entry.id   c390e40136a31a3295aa63e76a9d867a
#
_cell.length_a   1.000
_cell.length_b   1.000
_cell.length_c   1.000
_cell.angle_alpha   90.00
_cell.angle_beta   90.00
_cell.angle_gamma   90.00
#
_symmetry.space_group_name_H-M   'P 1'
#
loop_
_entity.id
_entity.type
_entity.pdbx_description
1 polymer ?
#
loop_
_entity_poly.entity_id
_entity_poly.type
_entity_poly.pdbx_seq_one_letter_code
_entity_poly.pdbx_strand_id
1 'polypeptide(L)'
;MEKQITSHIVKGAILGGISILFNILIYIFNLYTTQWLSWLSYAILIGGIIYGNILFANQSDNKVTFGNIFAHGFKTTAVIIVITVLYTVLALYVLFPDMVDKIIEISRVEMAKNPKMTDEMIDQAITMTKKLFLPFAIAGAIFGTGFLGAIGSLIGAAVAKKNPADPFSDIQATTQDTQAIDQ
;
A
#
# COMPACT_ATOMS: atom_id res chain seq x y z
N MET A 1 29.26 -13.47 2.91
CA MET A 1 28.01 -13.50 3.70
C MET A 1 26.86 -13.37 2.71
N GLU A 2 26.03 -14.39 2.60
CA GLU A 2 24.85 -14.36 1.75
C GLU A 2 23.86 -13.35 2.34
N LYS A 3 23.51 -12.32 1.58
CA LYS A 3 22.53 -11.31 2.03
C LYS A 3 21.15 -11.96 2.08
N GLN A 4 20.56 -12.05 3.26
CA GLN A 4 19.20 -12.55 3.39
C GLN A 4 18.20 -11.59 2.71
N ILE A 5 17.49 -12.10 1.73
CA ILE A 5 16.42 -11.33 1.05
C ILE A 5 15.20 -11.28 1.95
N THR A 6 14.86 -10.08 2.41
CA THR A 6 13.63 -9.87 3.21
C THR A 6 12.41 -10.09 2.33
N SER A 7 11.51 -10.99 2.76
CA SER A 7 10.32 -11.34 1.97
C SER A 7 9.33 -10.17 1.84
N HIS A 8 8.51 -10.21 0.78
CA HIS A 8 7.41 -9.26 0.59
C HIS A 8 6.39 -9.31 1.73
N ILE A 9 6.24 -10.48 2.41
CA ILE A 9 5.34 -10.63 3.55
C ILE A 9 5.84 -9.79 4.74
N VAL A 10 7.11 -9.88 5.08
CA VAL A 10 7.70 -9.12 6.19
C VAL A 10 7.63 -7.61 5.90
N LYS A 11 7.99 -7.20 4.69
CA LYS A 11 7.90 -5.79 4.27
C LYS A 11 6.46 -5.28 4.31
N GLY A 12 5.51 -6.07 3.82
CA GLY A 12 4.08 -5.74 3.86
C GLY A 12 3.53 -5.66 5.29
N ALA A 13 3.95 -6.56 6.18
CA ALA A 13 3.56 -6.54 7.58
C ALA A 13 4.10 -5.29 8.31
N ILE A 14 5.35 -4.93 8.07
CA ILE A 14 5.94 -3.71 8.66
C ILE A 14 5.21 -2.46 8.17
N LEU A 15 5.03 -2.32 6.85
CA LEU A 15 4.37 -1.15 6.27
C LEU A 15 2.88 -1.08 6.65
N GLY A 16 2.19 -2.21 6.67
CA GLY A 16 0.81 -2.30 7.15
C GLY A 16 0.70 -1.91 8.62
N GLY A 17 1.61 -2.39 9.46
CA GLY A 17 1.70 -2.02 10.87
C GLY A 17 1.94 -0.53 11.08
N ILE A 18 2.87 0.07 10.34
CA ILE A 18 3.13 1.53 10.38
C ILE A 18 1.87 2.30 9.98
N SER A 19 1.19 1.88 8.91
CA SER A 19 -0.04 2.52 8.44
C SER A 19 -1.17 2.45 9.47
N ILE A 20 -1.31 1.31 10.15
CA ILE A 20 -2.29 1.12 11.24
C ILE A 20 -1.96 2.03 12.42
N LEU A 21 -0.71 2.04 12.87
CA LEU A 21 -0.28 2.91 13.98
C LEU A 21 -0.55 4.38 13.66
N PHE A 22 -0.24 4.81 12.44
CA PHE A 22 -0.50 6.18 12.01
C PHE A 22 -2.00 6.50 11.99
N ASN A 23 -2.85 5.57 11.52
CA ASN A 23 -4.29 5.72 11.53
C ASN A 23 -4.87 5.79 12.96
N ILE A 24 -4.39 4.95 13.88
CA ILE A 24 -4.77 4.99 15.29
C ILE A 24 -4.42 6.35 15.92
N LEU A 25 -3.23 6.88 15.65
CA LEU A 25 -2.82 8.20 16.14
C LEU A 25 -3.73 9.31 15.61
N ILE A 26 -4.04 9.30 14.29
CA ILE A 26 -4.99 10.24 13.69
C ILE A 26 -6.33 10.20 14.43
N TYR A 27 -6.83 9.00 14.76
CA TYR A 27 -8.10 8.86 15.47
C TYR A 27 -8.03 9.39 16.91
N ILE A 28 -7.01 8.98 17.69
CA ILE A 28 -6.85 9.37 19.09
C ILE A 28 -6.75 10.89 19.24
N PHE A 29 -6.04 11.54 18.33
CA PHE A 29 -5.88 13.00 18.35
C PHE A 29 -7.02 13.75 17.66
N ASN A 30 -8.09 13.06 17.22
CA ASN A 30 -9.22 13.64 16.49
C ASN A 30 -8.82 14.42 15.23
N LEU A 31 -7.77 13.97 14.54
CA LEU A 31 -7.19 14.63 13.37
C LEU A 31 -7.78 14.11 12.04
N TYR A 32 -8.82 13.28 12.09
CA TYR A 32 -9.41 12.63 10.91
C TYR A 32 -10.08 13.60 9.93
N THR A 33 -10.34 14.85 10.33
CA THR A 33 -10.82 15.93 9.44
C THR A 33 -9.69 16.71 8.77
N THR A 34 -8.45 16.44 9.13
CA THR A 34 -7.29 17.20 8.70
C THR A 34 -6.77 16.66 7.35
N GLN A 35 -7.15 17.31 6.27
CA GLN A 35 -6.91 16.85 4.89
C GLN A 35 -5.46 16.52 4.56
N TRP A 36 -4.49 17.30 5.03
CA TRP A 36 -3.08 17.06 4.69
C TRP A 36 -2.52 15.75 5.29
N LEU A 37 -3.09 15.24 6.39
CA LEU A 37 -2.71 13.96 6.99
C LEU A 37 -3.07 12.76 6.09
N SER A 38 -4.13 12.89 5.30
CA SER A 38 -4.46 11.89 4.28
C SER A 38 -3.35 11.80 3.22
N TRP A 39 -2.84 12.95 2.77
CA TRP A 39 -1.71 12.99 1.83
C TRP A 39 -0.44 12.38 2.43
N LEU A 40 -0.20 12.62 3.72
CA LEU A 40 0.94 12.02 4.42
C LEU A 40 0.80 10.50 4.52
N SER A 41 -0.40 9.98 4.78
CA SER A 41 -0.67 8.53 4.77
C SER A 41 -0.33 7.90 3.40
N TYR A 42 -0.75 8.55 2.32
CA TYR A 42 -0.43 8.08 0.96
C TYR A 42 1.07 8.14 0.66
N ALA A 43 1.74 9.21 1.11
CA ALA A 43 3.19 9.34 0.95
C ALA A 43 3.96 8.24 1.72
N ILE A 44 3.54 7.90 2.93
CA ILE A 44 4.12 6.81 3.72
C ILE A 44 3.95 5.47 2.99
N LEU A 45 2.75 5.20 2.47
CA LEU A 45 2.48 3.95 1.75
C LEU A 45 3.33 3.84 0.47
N ILE A 46 3.26 4.85 -0.41
CA ILE A 46 3.99 4.87 -1.67
C ILE A 46 5.50 4.84 -1.43
N GLY A 47 6.00 5.72 -0.54
CA GLY A 47 7.41 5.81 -0.19
C GLY A 47 7.95 4.52 0.43
N GLY A 48 7.16 3.89 1.29
CA GLY A 48 7.51 2.61 1.91
C GLY A 48 7.62 1.47 0.88
N ILE A 49 6.72 1.41 -0.10
CA ILE A 49 6.77 0.41 -1.18
C ILE A 49 7.98 0.68 -2.09
N ILE A 50 8.24 1.95 -2.45
CA ILE A 50 9.42 2.32 -3.24
C ILE A 50 10.69 1.89 -2.51
N TYR A 51 10.82 2.24 -1.24
CA TYR A 51 11.97 1.85 -0.41
C TYR A 51 12.11 0.33 -0.31
N GLY A 52 11.00 -0.40 -0.09
CA GLY A 52 10.97 -1.86 -0.06
C GLY A 52 11.45 -2.51 -1.36
N ASN A 53 11.15 -1.89 -2.51
CA ASN A 53 11.59 -2.34 -3.82
C ASN A 53 13.09 -2.07 -4.05
N ILE A 54 13.58 -0.90 -3.65
CA ILE A 54 15.03 -0.58 -3.70
C ILE A 54 15.81 -1.54 -2.80
N LEU A 55 15.29 -1.80 -1.60
CA LEU A 55 15.91 -2.76 -0.68
C LEU A 55 15.95 -4.17 -1.26
N PHE A 56 14.87 -4.61 -1.91
CA PHE A 56 14.83 -5.91 -2.59
C PHE A 56 15.88 -6.02 -3.70
N ALA A 57 16.00 -5.00 -4.56
CA ALA A 57 17.02 -4.98 -5.60
C ALA A 57 18.44 -5.06 -5.01
N ASN A 58 18.73 -4.26 -3.97
CA ASN A 58 20.03 -4.27 -3.31
C ASN A 58 20.35 -5.60 -2.61
N GLN A 59 19.36 -6.24 -2.00
CA GLN A 59 19.51 -7.57 -1.37
C GLN A 59 19.75 -8.68 -2.40
N SER A 60 19.28 -8.48 -3.62
CA SER A 60 19.49 -9.39 -4.75
C SER A 60 20.75 -9.03 -5.57
N ASP A 61 21.68 -8.23 -5.00
CA ASP A 61 22.89 -7.73 -5.67
C ASP A 61 22.60 -7.04 -7.02
N ASN A 62 21.42 -6.46 -7.12
CA ASN A 62 20.85 -5.81 -8.32
C ASN A 62 20.67 -6.76 -9.53
N LYS A 63 20.82 -8.07 -9.35
CA LYS A 63 20.62 -9.11 -10.38
C LYS A 63 19.13 -9.42 -10.57
N VAL A 64 18.33 -8.37 -10.75
CA VAL A 64 16.86 -8.45 -10.88
C VAL A 64 16.37 -7.57 -12.02
N THR A 65 15.28 -8.00 -12.65
CA THR A 65 14.62 -7.24 -13.72
C THR A 65 13.60 -6.27 -13.16
N PHE A 66 13.15 -5.33 -13.98
CA PHE A 66 12.04 -4.44 -13.65
C PHE A 66 10.80 -5.23 -13.20
N GLY A 67 10.45 -6.29 -13.96
CA GLY A 67 9.30 -7.14 -13.65
C GLY A 67 9.40 -7.83 -12.29
N ASN A 68 10.58 -8.30 -11.92
CA ASN A 68 10.82 -8.93 -10.61
C ASN A 68 10.62 -7.94 -9.46
N ILE A 69 11.13 -6.70 -9.61
CA ILE A 69 10.98 -5.66 -8.60
C ILE A 69 9.53 -5.20 -8.51
N PHE A 70 8.88 -4.96 -9.64
CA PHE A 70 7.45 -4.62 -9.69
C PHE A 70 6.60 -5.69 -9.01
N ALA A 71 6.79 -6.97 -9.38
CA ALA A 71 6.07 -8.08 -8.78
C ALA A 71 6.29 -8.19 -7.26
N HIS A 72 7.53 -7.91 -6.78
CA HIS A 72 7.83 -7.88 -5.35
C HIS A 72 7.04 -6.79 -4.64
N GLY A 73 7.03 -5.56 -5.16
CA GLY A 73 6.26 -4.44 -4.61
C GLY A 73 4.75 -4.68 -4.65
N PHE A 74 4.24 -5.26 -5.74
CA PHE A 74 2.83 -5.57 -5.87
C PHE A 74 2.39 -6.68 -4.90
N LYS A 75 3.20 -7.72 -4.68
CA LYS A 75 2.97 -8.74 -3.64
C LYS A 75 3.02 -8.12 -2.23
N THR A 76 3.94 -7.19 -1.98
CA THR A 76 3.98 -6.43 -0.72
C THR A 76 2.67 -5.66 -0.50
N THR A 77 2.16 -5.01 -1.55
CA THR A 77 0.87 -4.31 -1.52
C THR A 77 -0.29 -5.25 -1.20
N ALA A 78 -0.32 -6.45 -1.77
CA ALA A 78 -1.35 -7.44 -1.46
C ALA A 78 -1.38 -7.81 0.03
N VAL A 79 -0.21 -7.95 0.66
CA VAL A 79 -0.12 -8.19 2.11
C VAL A 79 -0.66 -6.99 2.89
N ILE A 80 -0.32 -5.76 2.48
CA ILE A 80 -0.83 -4.54 3.13
C ILE A 80 -2.35 -4.48 3.02
N ILE A 81 -2.93 -4.80 1.85
CA ILE A 81 -4.39 -4.84 1.65
C ILE A 81 -5.05 -5.79 2.65
N VAL A 82 -4.55 -7.02 2.77
CA VAL A 82 -5.12 -8.00 3.72
C VAL A 82 -5.11 -7.45 5.14
N ILE A 83 -3.96 -6.91 5.58
CA ILE A 83 -3.81 -6.32 6.91
C ILE A 83 -4.76 -5.13 7.09
N THR A 84 -4.86 -4.24 6.12
CA THR A 84 -5.72 -3.06 6.17
C THR A 84 -7.20 -3.43 6.21
N VAL A 85 -7.63 -4.42 5.44
CA VAL A 85 -9.03 -4.90 5.47
C VAL A 85 -9.37 -5.50 6.82
N LEU A 86 -8.50 -6.36 7.36
CA LEU A 86 -8.70 -6.93 8.71
C LEU A 86 -8.76 -5.84 9.77
N TYR A 87 -7.84 -4.88 9.70
CA TYR A 87 -7.84 -3.71 10.60
C TYR A 87 -9.12 -2.87 10.45
N THR A 88 -9.59 -2.62 9.22
CA THR A 88 -10.83 -1.85 9.00
C THR A 88 -12.02 -2.48 9.71
N VAL A 89 -12.19 -3.78 9.58
CA VAL A 89 -13.26 -4.50 10.28
C VAL A 89 -13.09 -4.40 11.79
N LEU A 90 -11.87 -4.65 12.29
CA LEU A 90 -11.57 -4.56 13.72
C LEU A 90 -11.78 -3.13 14.27
N ALA A 91 -11.34 -2.12 13.51
CA ALA A 91 -11.49 -0.72 13.90
C ALA A 91 -12.95 -0.32 14.05
N LEU A 92 -13.79 -0.66 13.08
CA LEU A 92 -15.19 -0.24 13.05
C LEU A 92 -16.07 -0.96 14.10
N TYR A 93 -15.76 -2.22 14.41
CA TYR A 93 -16.59 -3.00 15.32
C TYR A 93 -16.08 -3.08 16.76
N VAL A 94 -14.76 -2.91 16.97
CA VAL A 94 -14.13 -3.17 18.26
C VAL A 94 -13.40 -1.95 18.82
N LEU A 95 -12.52 -1.33 17.99
CA LEU A 95 -11.65 -0.27 18.49
C LEU A 95 -12.35 1.09 18.54
N PHE A 96 -13.11 1.42 17.51
CA PHE A 96 -13.72 2.74 17.31
C PHE A 96 -15.16 2.62 16.80
N PRO A 97 -16.08 1.98 17.56
CA PRO A 97 -17.44 1.74 17.10
C PRO A 97 -18.24 3.03 16.84
N ASP A 98 -17.84 4.14 17.48
CA ASP A 98 -18.42 5.47 17.33
C ASP A 98 -17.91 6.22 16.08
N MET A 99 -16.90 5.67 15.38
CA MET A 99 -16.28 6.33 14.22
C MET A 99 -17.27 6.54 13.08
N VAL A 100 -18.15 5.57 12.84
CA VAL A 100 -19.15 5.66 11.77
C VAL A 100 -20.12 6.81 12.07
N ASP A 101 -20.62 6.92 13.30
CA ASP A 101 -21.55 7.97 13.68
C ASP A 101 -20.89 9.37 13.62
N LYS A 102 -19.62 9.48 14.00
CA LYS A 102 -18.86 10.74 13.86
C LYS A 102 -18.72 11.18 12.40
N ILE A 103 -18.37 10.25 11.51
CA ILE A 103 -18.24 10.54 10.06
C ILE A 103 -19.59 10.95 9.48
N ILE A 104 -20.67 10.31 9.91
CA ILE A 104 -22.01 10.61 9.47
C ILE A 104 -22.45 12.00 9.93
N GLU A 105 -22.16 12.37 11.19
CA GLU A 105 -22.49 13.71 11.70
C GLU A 105 -21.75 14.80 10.91
N ILE A 106 -20.47 14.61 10.63
CA ILE A 106 -19.70 15.51 9.78
C ILE A 106 -20.32 15.62 8.37
N SER A 107 -20.70 14.47 7.79
CA SER A 107 -21.33 14.44 6.49
C SER A 107 -22.67 15.16 6.47
N ARG A 108 -23.49 15.01 7.53
CA ARG A 108 -24.75 15.70 7.70
C ARG A 108 -24.56 17.22 7.71
N VAL A 109 -23.60 17.68 8.52
CA VAL A 109 -23.25 19.11 8.62
C VAL A 109 -22.79 19.67 7.26
N GLU A 110 -21.98 18.92 6.52
CA GLU A 110 -21.53 19.35 5.18
C GLU A 110 -22.67 19.39 4.17
N MET A 111 -23.56 18.37 4.17
CA MET A 111 -24.74 18.36 3.26
C MET A 111 -25.70 19.50 3.58
N ALA A 112 -25.90 19.85 4.85
CA ALA A 112 -26.80 20.94 5.26
C ALA A 112 -26.31 22.33 4.80
N LYS A 113 -25.03 22.48 4.45
CA LYS A 113 -24.51 23.73 3.85
C LYS A 113 -24.98 23.94 2.41
N ASN A 114 -25.47 22.89 1.74
CA ASN A 114 -25.94 23.00 0.37
C ASN A 114 -27.43 23.40 0.32
N PRO A 115 -27.75 24.62 -0.14
CA PRO A 115 -29.15 25.11 -0.14
C PRO A 115 -30.10 24.32 -1.04
N LYS A 116 -29.57 23.42 -1.88
CA LYS A 116 -30.37 22.56 -2.76
C LYS A 116 -30.76 21.23 -2.09
N MET A 117 -30.24 20.91 -0.94
CA MET A 117 -30.57 19.69 -0.20
C MET A 117 -31.64 19.98 0.86
N THR A 118 -32.73 19.25 0.78
CA THR A 118 -33.77 19.27 1.82
C THR A 118 -33.38 18.31 2.95
N ASP A 119 -33.97 18.50 4.14
CA ASP A 119 -33.73 17.62 5.28
C ASP A 119 -34.07 16.15 4.94
N GLU A 120 -35.11 15.92 4.18
CA GLU A 120 -35.51 14.60 3.72
C GLU A 120 -34.45 13.94 2.82
N MET A 121 -33.84 14.70 1.89
CA MET A 121 -32.76 14.24 1.03
C MET A 121 -31.51 13.91 1.86
N ILE A 122 -31.21 14.72 2.86
CA ILE A 122 -30.09 14.46 3.79
C ILE A 122 -30.33 13.18 4.57
N ASP A 123 -31.52 12.97 5.14
CA ASP A 123 -31.85 11.78 5.89
C ASP A 123 -31.79 10.50 5.04
N GLN A 124 -32.25 10.56 3.80
CA GLN A 124 -32.12 9.45 2.85
C GLN A 124 -30.64 9.14 2.55
N ALA A 125 -29.83 10.18 2.26
CA ALA A 125 -28.40 10.02 2.00
C ALA A 125 -27.66 9.43 3.20
N ILE A 126 -27.96 9.89 4.40
CA ILE A 126 -27.37 9.36 5.66
C ILE A 126 -27.74 7.89 5.88
N THR A 127 -29.01 7.55 5.67
CA THR A 127 -29.47 6.16 5.82
C THR A 127 -28.74 5.23 4.85
N MET A 128 -28.58 5.65 3.59
CA MET A 128 -27.85 4.89 2.59
C MET A 128 -26.36 4.81 2.95
N THR A 129 -25.76 5.89 3.41
CA THR A 129 -24.35 5.93 3.83
C THR A 129 -24.11 4.95 4.98
N LYS A 130 -24.95 4.95 6.02
CA LYS A 130 -24.85 3.98 7.14
C LYS A 130 -24.88 2.53 6.64
N LYS A 131 -25.83 2.21 5.78
CA LYS A 131 -26.01 0.85 5.27
C LYS A 131 -24.82 0.37 4.43
N LEU A 132 -24.22 1.26 3.66
CA LEU A 132 -23.17 0.93 2.71
C LEU A 132 -21.75 1.25 3.23
N PHE A 133 -21.61 1.80 4.45
CA PHE A 133 -20.35 2.27 4.99
C PHE A 133 -19.27 1.19 4.97
N LEU A 134 -19.55 0.02 5.55
CA LEU A 134 -18.58 -1.08 5.62
C LEU A 134 -18.20 -1.62 4.24
N PRO A 135 -19.15 -1.96 3.34
CA PRO A 135 -18.79 -2.35 1.98
C PRO A 135 -17.90 -1.33 1.25
N PHE A 136 -18.22 -0.03 1.35
CA PHE A 136 -17.40 1.00 0.73
C PHE A 136 -16.05 1.20 1.41
N ALA A 137 -15.97 1.07 2.74
CA ALA A 137 -14.70 1.12 3.46
C ALA A 137 -13.76 -0.02 3.03
N ILE A 138 -14.28 -1.25 2.92
CA ILE A 138 -13.52 -2.41 2.44
C ILE A 138 -13.12 -2.23 0.96
N ALA A 139 -14.04 -1.83 0.10
CA ALA A 139 -13.74 -1.58 -1.30
C ALA A 139 -12.67 -0.49 -1.45
N GLY A 140 -12.78 0.61 -0.70
CA GLY A 140 -11.80 1.69 -0.65
C GLY A 140 -10.43 1.20 -0.17
N ALA A 141 -10.39 0.35 0.85
CA ALA A 141 -9.15 -0.26 1.31
C ALA A 141 -8.50 -1.14 0.23
N ILE A 142 -9.27 -1.95 -0.49
CA ILE A 142 -8.74 -2.84 -1.54
C ILE A 142 -8.28 -2.03 -2.75
N PHE A 143 -9.19 -1.27 -3.35
CA PHE A 143 -8.91 -0.56 -4.60
C PHE A 143 -7.98 0.63 -4.40
N GLY A 144 -8.16 1.42 -3.33
CA GLY A 144 -7.33 2.56 -3.01
C GLY A 144 -5.89 2.15 -2.71
N THR A 145 -5.69 1.20 -1.77
CA THR A 145 -4.37 0.68 -1.45
C THR A 145 -3.75 -0.04 -2.64
N GLY A 146 -4.53 -0.81 -3.39
CA GLY A 146 -4.07 -1.51 -4.59
C GLY A 146 -3.56 -0.57 -5.67
N PHE A 147 -4.29 0.50 -5.95
CA PHE A 147 -3.91 1.52 -6.93
C PHE A 147 -2.64 2.28 -6.50
N LEU A 148 -2.60 2.79 -5.26
CA LEU A 148 -1.42 3.48 -4.74
C LEU A 148 -0.21 2.55 -4.65
N GLY A 149 -0.43 1.29 -4.28
CA GLY A 149 0.60 0.27 -4.24
C GLY A 149 1.15 -0.08 -5.62
N ALA A 150 0.31 -0.14 -6.64
CA ALA A 150 0.75 -0.32 -8.02
C ALA A 150 1.63 0.85 -8.48
N ILE A 151 1.23 2.09 -8.19
CA ILE A 151 2.04 3.29 -8.47
C ILE A 151 3.39 3.21 -7.75
N GLY A 152 3.40 2.92 -6.44
CA GLY A 152 4.63 2.77 -5.66
C GLY A 152 5.51 1.65 -6.18
N SER A 153 4.92 0.54 -6.63
CA SER A 153 5.64 -0.59 -7.21
C SER A 153 6.27 -0.26 -8.56
N LEU A 154 5.55 0.48 -9.42
CA LEU A 154 6.07 0.96 -10.71
C LEU A 154 7.24 1.92 -10.51
N ILE A 155 7.07 2.93 -9.66
CA ILE A 155 8.12 3.92 -9.37
C ILE A 155 9.32 3.21 -8.75
N GLY A 156 9.11 2.35 -7.74
CA GLY A 156 10.18 1.60 -7.09
C GLY A 156 10.95 0.71 -8.07
N ALA A 157 10.25 0.04 -8.99
CA ALA A 157 10.90 -0.74 -10.05
C ALA A 157 11.64 0.12 -11.07
N ALA A 158 11.17 1.34 -11.33
CA ALA A 158 11.84 2.28 -12.24
C ALA A 158 13.15 2.82 -11.66
N VAL A 159 13.15 3.23 -10.37
CA VAL A 159 14.30 3.89 -9.73
C VAL A 159 15.33 2.94 -9.12
N ALA A 160 14.96 1.68 -8.83
CA ALA A 160 15.89 0.70 -8.30
C ALA A 160 16.99 0.37 -9.32
N LYS A 161 18.22 0.26 -8.83
CA LYS A 161 19.34 -0.21 -9.66
C LYS A 161 19.09 -1.64 -10.14
N LYS A 162 19.34 -1.88 -11.41
CA LYS A 162 19.19 -3.18 -12.07
C LYS A 162 20.45 -3.48 -12.86
N ASN A 163 21.00 -4.67 -12.64
CA ASN A 163 22.10 -5.20 -13.43
C ASN A 163 21.73 -6.66 -13.73
N PRO A 164 20.75 -6.89 -14.63
CA PRO A 164 20.35 -8.24 -14.98
C PRO A 164 21.58 -8.96 -15.54
N ALA A 165 21.78 -10.21 -15.12
CA ALA A 165 22.85 -11.05 -15.68
C ALA A 165 22.66 -11.10 -17.20
N ASP A 166 23.77 -10.91 -17.93
CA ASP A 166 23.75 -11.05 -19.38
C ASP A 166 23.30 -12.48 -19.70
N PRO A 167 22.23 -12.69 -20.50
CA PRO A 167 21.77 -14.02 -20.85
C PRO A 167 22.85 -14.88 -21.55
N PHE A 168 23.89 -14.24 -22.04
CA PHE A 168 25.01 -14.89 -22.75
C PHE A 168 26.26 -15.09 -21.89
N SER A 169 26.26 -14.63 -20.62
CA SER A 169 27.42 -14.78 -19.73
C SER A 169 27.84 -16.23 -19.52
N ASP A 170 26.86 -17.14 -19.41
CA ASP A 170 27.13 -18.58 -19.21
C ASP A 170 27.70 -19.23 -20.46
N ILE A 171 27.32 -18.75 -21.65
CA ILE A 171 27.87 -19.22 -22.96
C ILE A 171 29.32 -18.76 -23.12
N GLN A 172 29.61 -17.52 -22.70
CA GLN A 172 30.99 -16.97 -22.78
C GLN A 172 31.92 -17.68 -21.81
N ALA A 173 31.47 -18.00 -20.59
CA ALA A 173 32.25 -18.76 -19.60
C ALA A 173 32.58 -20.18 -20.14
N THR A 174 31.60 -20.89 -20.69
CA THR A 174 31.79 -22.20 -21.25
C THR A 174 32.74 -22.21 -22.45
N THR A 175 32.71 -21.16 -23.30
CA THR A 175 33.60 -21.02 -24.45
C THR A 175 35.05 -20.77 -24.03
N GLN A 176 35.27 -19.98 -22.95
CA GLN A 176 36.61 -19.73 -22.41
C GLN A 176 37.22 -21.00 -21.80
N ASP A 177 36.43 -21.78 -21.05
CA ASP A 177 36.89 -23.04 -20.47
C ASP A 177 37.27 -24.06 -21.52
N THR A 178 36.53 -24.14 -22.64
CA THR A 178 36.83 -25.06 -23.74
C THR A 178 38.14 -24.65 -24.45
N GLN A 179 38.39 -23.35 -24.64
CA GLN A 179 39.64 -22.86 -25.24
C GLN A 179 40.89 -23.05 -24.35
N ALA A 180 40.69 -23.10 -23.02
CA ALA A 180 41.80 -23.37 -22.09
C ALA A 180 42.22 -24.86 -22.00
N ILE A 181 41.36 -25.76 -22.43
CA ILE A 181 41.62 -27.21 -22.44
C ILE A 181 42.35 -27.64 -23.74
N ASP A 182 42.24 -26.86 -24.82
CA ASP A 182 42.86 -27.14 -26.13
C ASP A 182 44.28 -26.55 -26.27
N GLN A 183 44.88 -26.03 -25.21
CA GLN A 183 46.30 -25.55 -25.15
C GLN A 183 47.14 -26.44 -24.25
#